data_d15f1b0acf0951d84769a620bc21a265
#
_entry.id   d15f1b0acf0951d84769a620bc21a265
#
_cell.length_a   1.000
_cell.length_b   1.000
_cell.length_c   1.000
_cell.angle_alpha   90.00
_cell.angle_beta   90.00
_cell.angle_gamma   90.00
#
_symmetry.space_group_name_H-M   'P 1'
#
loop_
_entity.id
_entity.type
_entity.pdbx_description
1 polymer ?
#
loop_
_entity_poly.entity_id
_entity_poly.type
_entity_poly.pdbx_seq_one_letter_code
_entity_poly.pdbx_strand_id
1 'polypeptide(L)'
;MLLWDLVIKNGRILTMDSPHEQYKSVLIKNGIISDIVDNETAENLDACEVIDATGLVVMPGLVDCHTHLCEYATEGVHHIRGKSQTIAAISNYLDCLKSGITTIGDHHLGHPLLSAPLEVLKDAARNTVLNIKFAAGMCCLGTEPLAYTSSLRPGGNLTLDDLDNSHFARLAVESEFPGENIFITATVANLPCHLVPNGGKRIFDSEDIFKIVNIFHLLGKKIGAHIEGADNIQLFIDAGGDVVHHGHGANTGQFDEMARKNISLVATPHGGTSSSPNTPEDIYNALSSGVITAIATDSYLPVHAKAVGLDDIKMVGPKDFLKICKPTFEYLNKHGVAKADCLKMITMNAAQIMGLEAEIGSITKLKRADIILCKGLPVFDFTDTESIITVIKDGLIEFNRC
;
A
#
# COMPACT_ATOMS: atom_id res chain seq x y z
N MET A 1 -31.65 16.46 -20.96
CA MET A 1 -30.72 16.87 -19.88
C MET A 1 -29.85 15.67 -19.54
N LEU A 2 -28.55 15.84 -19.38
CA LEU A 2 -27.68 14.76 -18.92
C LEU A 2 -27.94 14.56 -17.43
N LEU A 3 -28.49 13.42 -17.04
CA LEU A 3 -28.64 13.05 -15.63
C LEU A 3 -27.30 12.54 -15.11
N TRP A 4 -26.78 13.13 -14.05
CA TRP A 4 -25.57 12.68 -13.37
C TRP A 4 -25.89 11.47 -12.47
N ASP A 5 -24.92 10.58 -12.26
CA ASP A 5 -25.13 9.46 -11.35
C ASP A 5 -25.02 9.94 -9.90
N LEU A 6 -23.99 10.75 -9.61
CA LEU A 6 -23.76 11.34 -8.30
C LEU A 6 -23.21 12.76 -8.46
N VAL A 7 -23.69 13.70 -7.63
CA VAL A 7 -23.13 15.05 -7.49
C VAL A 7 -22.77 15.30 -6.03
N ILE A 8 -21.52 15.63 -5.77
CA ILE A 8 -21.03 16.07 -4.45
C ILE A 8 -20.96 17.58 -4.47
N LYS A 9 -21.84 18.26 -3.71
CA LYS A 9 -21.97 19.73 -3.68
C LYS A 9 -21.27 20.32 -2.46
N ASN A 10 -20.83 21.57 -2.59
CA ASN A 10 -20.40 22.45 -1.49
C ASN A 10 -19.21 21.93 -0.69
N GLY A 11 -18.45 20.99 -1.23
CA GLY A 11 -17.31 20.40 -0.52
C GLY A 11 -16.06 21.28 -0.54
N ARG A 12 -15.26 21.15 0.49
CA ARG A 12 -13.87 21.62 0.50
C ARG A 12 -13.00 20.57 -0.15
N ILE A 13 -12.75 20.73 -1.46
CA ILE A 13 -12.10 19.70 -2.28
C ILE A 13 -10.59 19.87 -2.21
N LEU A 14 -9.89 18.79 -1.88
CA LEU A 14 -8.44 18.64 -1.98
C LEU A 14 -8.14 17.63 -3.10
N THR A 15 -7.73 18.13 -4.25
CA THR A 15 -7.60 17.31 -5.47
C THR A 15 -6.35 16.45 -5.52
N MET A 16 -5.31 16.75 -4.75
CA MET A 16 -3.94 16.24 -4.80
C MET A 16 -3.12 16.74 -6.01
N ASP A 17 -3.74 17.18 -7.11
CA ASP A 17 -3.04 17.82 -8.22
C ASP A 17 -2.66 19.26 -7.92
N SER A 18 -3.37 19.89 -6.98
CA SER A 18 -3.12 21.24 -6.48
C SER A 18 -2.90 21.21 -4.98
N PRO A 19 -1.98 22.01 -4.44
CA PRO A 19 -1.79 22.11 -2.99
C PRO A 19 -2.93 22.92 -2.31
N HIS A 20 -3.80 23.54 -3.08
CA HIS A 20 -4.87 24.42 -2.57
C HIS A 20 -6.21 23.71 -2.58
N GLU A 21 -6.92 23.87 -1.47
CA GLU A 21 -8.31 23.48 -1.34
C GLU A 21 -9.22 24.35 -2.22
N GLN A 22 -10.27 23.75 -2.76
CA GLN A 22 -11.24 24.42 -3.63
C GLN A 22 -12.65 24.18 -3.09
N TYR A 23 -13.45 25.23 -2.97
CA TYR A 23 -14.87 25.12 -2.61
C TYR A 23 -15.70 24.97 -3.89
N LYS A 24 -15.91 23.73 -4.30
CA LYS A 24 -16.55 23.36 -5.56
C LYS A 24 -17.44 22.12 -5.41
N SER A 25 -17.99 21.69 -6.53
CA SER A 25 -18.78 20.48 -6.65
C SER A 25 -18.13 19.50 -7.61
N VAL A 26 -18.24 18.20 -7.33
CA VAL A 26 -17.73 17.11 -8.17
C VAL A 26 -18.88 16.43 -8.86
N LEU A 27 -18.80 16.28 -10.18
CA LEU A 27 -19.78 15.61 -11.03
C LEU A 27 -19.29 14.23 -11.44
N ILE A 28 -20.07 13.22 -11.15
CA ILE A 28 -19.71 11.81 -11.38
C ILE A 28 -20.70 11.18 -12.34
N LYS A 29 -20.17 10.47 -13.34
CA LYS A 29 -20.92 9.72 -14.33
C LYS A 29 -20.23 8.44 -14.70
N ASN A 30 -20.94 7.30 -14.67
CA ASN A 30 -20.41 5.98 -14.99
C ASN A 30 -19.15 5.62 -14.17
N GLY A 31 -19.16 5.95 -12.88
CA GLY A 31 -18.05 5.68 -11.97
C GLY A 31 -16.82 6.60 -12.13
N ILE A 32 -16.88 7.57 -13.02
CA ILE A 32 -15.76 8.44 -13.40
C ILE A 32 -16.04 9.88 -12.98
N ILE A 33 -15.02 10.59 -12.52
CA ILE A 33 -15.06 12.04 -12.30
C ILE A 33 -15.16 12.72 -13.65
N SER A 34 -16.34 13.26 -13.94
CA SER A 34 -16.61 13.89 -15.23
C SER A 34 -16.20 15.35 -15.25
N ASP A 35 -16.43 16.07 -14.16
CA ASP A 35 -16.02 17.46 -14.03
C ASP A 35 -15.96 17.93 -12.57
N ILE A 36 -15.30 19.07 -12.36
CA ILE A 36 -15.28 19.83 -11.10
C ILE A 36 -15.75 21.23 -11.44
N VAL A 37 -16.88 21.63 -10.89
CA VAL A 37 -17.57 22.87 -11.26
C VAL A 37 -17.80 23.75 -10.04
N ASP A 38 -18.07 25.03 -10.28
CA ASP A 38 -18.49 25.92 -9.22
C ASP A 38 -19.86 25.54 -8.66
N ASN A 39 -20.10 25.79 -7.38
CA ASN A 39 -21.30 25.37 -6.68
C ASN A 39 -22.58 25.93 -7.33
N GLU A 40 -22.58 27.17 -7.81
CA GLU A 40 -23.70 27.77 -8.55
C GLU A 40 -24.08 26.94 -9.80
N THR A 41 -23.08 26.45 -10.54
CA THR A 41 -23.29 25.58 -11.68
C THR A 41 -23.95 24.26 -11.28
N ALA A 42 -23.54 23.72 -10.12
CA ALA A 42 -24.06 22.46 -9.61
C ALA A 42 -25.48 22.55 -9.03
N GLU A 43 -25.95 23.75 -8.63
CA GLU A 43 -27.27 23.91 -7.96
C GLU A 43 -28.43 23.32 -8.76
N ASN A 44 -28.43 23.54 -10.07
CA ASN A 44 -29.53 23.19 -10.96
C ASN A 44 -29.29 21.91 -11.77
N LEU A 45 -28.29 21.11 -11.40
CA LEU A 45 -28.00 19.85 -12.08
C LEU A 45 -28.86 18.71 -11.54
N ASP A 46 -29.48 17.96 -12.46
CA ASP A 46 -30.20 16.74 -12.14
C ASP A 46 -29.21 15.57 -11.93
N ALA A 47 -29.34 14.89 -10.82
CA ALA A 47 -28.55 13.70 -10.48
C ALA A 47 -29.42 12.61 -9.86
N CYS A 48 -29.02 11.35 -10.02
CA CYS A 48 -29.66 10.22 -9.34
C CYS A 48 -29.46 10.33 -7.83
N GLU A 49 -28.28 10.79 -7.42
CA GLU A 49 -27.91 10.98 -6.02
C GLU A 49 -27.16 12.30 -5.83
N VAL A 50 -27.39 12.95 -4.70
CA VAL A 50 -26.72 14.22 -4.34
C VAL A 50 -26.23 14.14 -2.91
N ILE A 51 -24.96 14.47 -2.69
CA ILE A 51 -24.38 14.63 -1.38
C ILE A 51 -24.09 16.12 -1.15
N ASP A 52 -24.66 16.70 -0.10
CA ASP A 52 -24.24 17.99 0.40
C ASP A 52 -23.03 17.82 1.33
N ALA A 53 -21.86 18.19 0.85
CA ALA A 53 -20.59 18.10 1.56
C ALA A 53 -20.24 19.39 2.32
N THR A 54 -21.23 20.24 2.65
CA THR A 54 -21.01 21.45 3.43
C THR A 54 -20.30 21.13 4.75
N GLY A 55 -19.16 21.78 4.97
CA GLY A 55 -18.33 21.56 6.17
C GLY A 55 -17.43 20.31 6.11
N LEU A 56 -17.49 19.53 5.05
CA LEU A 56 -16.64 18.35 4.87
C LEU A 56 -15.48 18.62 3.90
N VAL A 57 -14.38 17.89 4.13
CA VAL A 57 -13.29 17.75 3.17
C VAL A 57 -13.64 16.61 2.22
N VAL A 58 -13.49 16.87 0.93
CA VAL A 58 -13.65 15.90 -0.15
C VAL A 58 -12.27 15.66 -0.75
N MET A 59 -11.80 14.42 -0.69
CA MET A 59 -10.46 14.05 -1.16
C MET A 59 -10.46 12.66 -1.80
N PRO A 60 -9.40 12.27 -2.54
CA PRO A 60 -9.28 10.92 -3.07
C PRO A 60 -9.34 9.89 -1.95
N GLY A 61 -9.84 8.71 -2.25
CA GLY A 61 -9.74 7.55 -1.37
C GLY A 61 -8.28 7.24 -1.05
N LEU A 62 -8.04 6.75 0.16
CA LEU A 62 -6.71 6.41 0.62
C LEU A 62 -6.19 5.16 -0.10
N VAL A 63 -4.87 5.10 -0.27
CA VAL A 63 -4.17 4.01 -0.93
C VAL A 63 -3.11 3.46 0.02
N ASP A 64 -3.27 2.21 0.43
CA ASP A 64 -2.28 1.48 1.22
C ASP A 64 -1.54 0.50 0.30
N CYS A 65 -0.37 0.88 -0.17
CA CYS A 65 0.33 0.17 -1.23
C CYS A 65 1.20 -1.01 -0.75
N HIS A 66 1.16 -1.35 0.54
CA HIS A 66 1.89 -2.50 1.06
C HIS A 66 1.15 -3.11 2.25
N THR A 67 0.50 -4.22 2.00
CA THR A 67 -0.25 -5.00 2.99
C THR A 67 -0.06 -6.51 2.81
N HIS A 68 -0.46 -7.28 3.80
CA HIS A 68 -0.52 -8.74 3.78
C HIS A 68 -1.90 -9.25 4.22
N LEU A 69 -2.94 -8.49 3.90
CA LEU A 69 -4.28 -8.67 4.47
C LEU A 69 -4.94 -10.00 4.10
N CYS A 70 -4.71 -10.50 2.89
CA CYS A 70 -5.29 -11.78 2.47
C CYS A 70 -4.71 -12.95 3.25
N GLU A 71 -3.38 -13.07 3.30
CA GLU A 71 -2.74 -14.20 3.97
C GLU A 71 -3.10 -14.23 5.45
N TYR A 72 -3.03 -13.09 6.09
CA TYR A 72 -3.27 -13.00 7.52
C TYR A 72 -4.75 -13.00 7.90
N ALA A 73 -5.67 -12.70 6.98
CA ALA A 73 -7.10 -12.84 7.21
C ALA A 73 -7.52 -14.27 7.61
N THR A 74 -6.72 -15.24 7.20
CA THR A 74 -6.99 -16.65 7.49
C THR A 74 -6.57 -17.08 8.89
N GLU A 75 -6.01 -16.19 9.69
CA GLU A 75 -5.55 -16.46 11.04
C GLU A 75 -6.62 -17.03 11.97
N GLY A 76 -7.75 -16.36 12.06
CA GLY A 76 -8.89 -16.82 12.84
C GLY A 76 -9.55 -18.09 12.31
N VAL A 77 -9.05 -18.60 11.16
CA VAL A 77 -9.68 -19.68 10.38
C VAL A 77 -8.67 -20.74 9.95
N HIS A 78 -7.65 -21.02 10.75
CA HIS A 78 -6.56 -21.96 10.46
C HIS A 78 -6.98 -23.34 9.91
N HIS A 79 -8.16 -23.80 10.30
CA HIS A 79 -8.68 -25.09 9.85
C HIS A 79 -9.70 -24.95 8.72
N ILE A 80 -10.00 -23.74 8.27
CA ILE A 80 -10.94 -23.46 7.21
C ILE A 80 -10.17 -23.34 5.90
N ARG A 81 -10.74 -23.81 4.80
CA ARG A 81 -10.10 -23.82 3.47
C ARG A 81 -11.05 -23.37 2.38
N GLY A 82 -10.49 -22.98 1.24
CA GLY A 82 -11.25 -22.62 0.05
C GLY A 82 -12.11 -21.36 0.27
N LYS A 83 -13.39 -21.42 -0.05
CA LYS A 83 -14.31 -20.26 0.00
C LYS A 83 -14.35 -19.54 1.34
N SER A 84 -14.12 -20.24 2.45
CA SER A 84 -14.11 -19.63 3.77
C SER A 84 -12.88 -18.75 3.98
N GLN A 85 -11.74 -19.09 3.41
CA GLN A 85 -10.55 -18.24 3.40
C GLN A 85 -10.79 -16.97 2.56
N THR A 86 -11.41 -17.12 1.39
CA THR A 86 -11.82 -15.99 0.54
C THR A 86 -12.74 -15.02 1.30
N ILE A 87 -13.75 -15.55 2.02
CA ILE A 87 -14.66 -14.72 2.84
C ILE A 87 -13.91 -14.00 3.95
N ALA A 88 -12.96 -14.65 4.63
CA ALA A 88 -12.13 -14.02 5.64
C ALA A 88 -11.30 -12.86 5.06
N ALA A 89 -10.67 -13.06 3.90
CA ALA A 89 -9.94 -12.01 3.19
C ALA A 89 -10.85 -10.82 2.83
N ILE A 90 -12.03 -11.08 2.28
CA ILE A 90 -13.02 -10.04 1.96
C ILE A 90 -13.43 -9.27 3.23
N SER A 91 -13.57 -9.94 4.37
CA SER A 91 -13.89 -9.26 5.63
C SER A 91 -12.81 -8.25 6.05
N ASN A 92 -11.52 -8.59 5.90
CA ASN A 92 -10.43 -7.65 6.15
C ASN A 92 -10.45 -6.46 5.17
N TYR A 93 -10.79 -6.72 3.92
CA TYR A 93 -10.93 -5.65 2.92
C TYR A 93 -12.08 -4.69 3.23
N LEU A 94 -13.17 -5.17 3.84
CA LEU A 94 -14.25 -4.29 4.32
C LEU A 94 -13.79 -3.35 5.46
N ASP A 95 -12.83 -3.77 6.26
CA ASP A 95 -12.23 -2.88 7.27
C ASP A 95 -11.36 -1.79 6.64
N CYS A 96 -10.73 -2.07 5.49
CA CYS A 96 -10.08 -1.04 4.67
C CYS A 96 -11.09 0.02 4.22
N LEU A 97 -12.22 -0.41 3.65
CA LEU A 97 -13.26 0.49 3.18
C LEU A 97 -13.76 1.41 4.28
N LYS A 98 -14.08 0.87 5.46
CA LYS A 98 -14.51 1.66 6.64
C LYS A 98 -13.45 2.65 7.11
N SER A 99 -12.19 2.39 6.77
CA SER A 99 -11.05 3.25 7.09
C SER A 99 -10.72 4.26 6.00
N GLY A 100 -11.57 4.36 4.96
CA GLY A 100 -11.36 5.27 3.83
C GLY A 100 -10.33 4.79 2.80
N ILE A 101 -9.81 3.58 2.97
CA ILE A 101 -8.87 2.97 2.03
C ILE A 101 -9.69 2.35 0.90
N THR A 102 -9.51 2.84 -0.33
CA THR A 102 -10.24 2.38 -1.52
C THR A 102 -9.39 1.50 -2.41
N THR A 103 -8.08 1.50 -2.20
CA THR A 103 -7.11 0.73 -2.98
C THR A 103 -6.03 0.17 -2.08
N ILE A 104 -5.66 -1.09 -2.29
CA ILE A 104 -4.55 -1.74 -1.58
C ILE A 104 -3.61 -2.46 -2.54
N GLY A 105 -2.32 -2.50 -2.15
CA GLY A 105 -1.32 -3.40 -2.68
C GLY A 105 -1.17 -4.58 -1.72
N ASP A 106 -1.63 -5.77 -2.07
CA ASP A 106 -1.62 -6.92 -1.19
C ASP A 106 -0.54 -7.92 -1.61
N HIS A 107 0.44 -8.14 -0.73
CA HIS A 107 1.59 -9.01 -0.97
C HIS A 107 1.31 -10.40 -0.43
N HIS A 108 1.40 -11.38 -1.31
CA HIS A 108 1.23 -12.79 -0.97
C HIS A 108 2.60 -13.47 -0.93
N LEU A 109 2.96 -14.08 0.19
CA LEU A 109 4.29 -14.64 0.43
C LEU A 109 4.31 -16.17 0.52
N GLY A 110 3.13 -16.81 0.55
CA GLY A 110 3.01 -18.24 0.76
C GLY A 110 3.35 -18.67 2.19
N HIS A 111 2.97 -17.87 3.17
CA HIS A 111 3.34 -18.04 4.57
C HIS A 111 3.02 -19.47 5.09
N PRO A 112 3.96 -20.17 5.74
CA PRO A 112 3.82 -21.60 6.06
C PRO A 112 2.73 -21.91 7.09
N LEU A 113 2.45 -20.98 8.00
CA LEU A 113 1.43 -21.17 9.04
C LEU A 113 0.01 -20.94 8.50
N LEU A 114 -0.14 -20.13 7.48
CA LEU A 114 -1.44 -19.68 7.00
C LEU A 114 -1.92 -20.49 5.79
N SER A 115 -1.02 -21.06 5.04
CA SER A 115 -1.28 -21.97 3.91
C SER A 115 -2.40 -21.50 2.95
N ALA A 116 -2.59 -20.18 2.82
CA ALA A 116 -3.54 -19.62 1.89
C ALA A 116 -2.96 -19.71 0.46
N PRO A 117 -3.60 -20.42 -0.47
CA PRO A 117 -3.17 -20.40 -1.86
C PRO A 117 -3.35 -19.01 -2.48
N LEU A 118 -2.51 -18.65 -3.45
CA LEU A 118 -2.63 -17.40 -4.21
C LEU A 118 -4.03 -17.23 -4.84
N GLU A 119 -4.68 -18.31 -5.20
CA GLU A 119 -6.04 -18.31 -5.73
C GLU A 119 -7.09 -17.75 -4.73
N VAL A 120 -6.85 -17.86 -3.43
CA VAL A 120 -7.72 -17.24 -2.41
C VAL A 120 -7.65 -15.73 -2.52
N LEU A 121 -6.44 -15.16 -2.69
CA LEU A 121 -6.26 -13.74 -2.89
C LEU A 121 -6.92 -13.28 -4.20
N LYS A 122 -6.66 -13.98 -5.30
CA LYS A 122 -7.26 -13.67 -6.61
C LYS A 122 -8.79 -13.69 -6.55
N ASP A 123 -9.35 -14.67 -5.85
CA ASP A 123 -10.80 -14.81 -5.69
C ASP A 123 -11.37 -13.70 -4.79
N ALA A 124 -10.70 -13.37 -3.70
CA ALA A 124 -11.10 -12.27 -2.83
C ALA A 124 -11.02 -10.91 -3.56
N ALA A 125 -9.96 -10.68 -4.34
CA ALA A 125 -9.79 -9.46 -5.12
C ALA A 125 -10.92 -9.25 -6.16
N ARG A 126 -11.37 -10.35 -6.78
CA ARG A 126 -12.50 -10.29 -7.74
C ARG A 126 -13.87 -10.07 -7.10
N ASN A 127 -14.02 -10.39 -5.82
CA ASN A 127 -15.30 -10.38 -5.12
C ASN A 127 -15.41 -9.28 -4.05
N THR A 128 -14.55 -8.29 -4.09
CA THR A 128 -14.61 -7.09 -3.25
C THR A 128 -14.87 -5.84 -4.09
N VAL A 129 -15.34 -4.78 -3.46
CA VAL A 129 -15.50 -3.46 -4.09
C VAL A 129 -14.19 -2.67 -4.16
N LEU A 130 -13.19 -3.05 -3.35
CA LEU A 130 -11.89 -2.38 -3.35
C LEU A 130 -11.09 -2.63 -4.63
N ASN A 131 -10.24 -1.68 -4.98
CA ASN A 131 -9.17 -1.94 -5.92
C ASN A 131 -8.07 -2.73 -5.20
N ILE A 132 -7.86 -3.96 -5.61
CA ILE A 132 -6.74 -4.74 -5.10
C ILE A 132 -5.80 -5.05 -6.25
N LYS A 133 -4.56 -4.60 -6.09
CA LYS A 133 -3.44 -5.11 -6.87
C LYS A 133 -2.64 -6.02 -5.95
N PHE A 134 -2.22 -7.16 -6.46
CA PHE A 134 -1.47 -8.10 -5.66
C PHE A 134 -0.12 -8.45 -6.28
N ALA A 135 0.83 -8.74 -5.41
CA ALA A 135 2.12 -9.28 -5.76
C ALA A 135 2.24 -10.71 -5.28
N ALA A 136 2.60 -11.60 -6.19
CA ALA A 136 3.06 -12.94 -5.85
C ALA A 136 4.54 -12.85 -5.47
N GLY A 137 4.87 -13.16 -4.25
CA GLY A 137 6.19 -12.95 -3.68
C GLY A 137 6.80 -14.19 -3.04
N MET A 138 7.89 -13.96 -2.37
CA MET A 138 8.58 -14.94 -1.52
C MET A 138 9.16 -14.25 -0.27
N CYS A 139 9.40 -15.00 0.77
CA CYS A 139 10.02 -14.49 1.98
C CYS A 139 11.03 -15.50 2.56
N CYS A 140 12.05 -14.98 3.25
CA CYS A 140 12.92 -15.79 4.11
C CYS A 140 12.57 -15.52 5.57
N LEU A 141 12.21 -16.56 6.29
CA LEU A 141 11.78 -16.44 7.69
C LEU A 141 12.93 -16.27 8.68
N GLY A 142 14.19 -16.44 8.23
CA GLY A 142 15.36 -16.22 9.07
C GLY A 142 15.57 -17.23 10.20
N THR A 143 14.76 -18.28 10.28
CA THR A 143 14.93 -19.39 11.22
C THR A 143 15.95 -20.39 10.70
N GLU A 144 16.61 -21.10 11.60
CA GLU A 144 17.55 -22.16 11.19
C GLU A 144 16.88 -23.56 11.19
N PRO A 145 17.03 -24.35 10.12
CA PRO A 145 17.67 -23.98 8.85
C PRO A 145 16.87 -22.87 8.14
N LEU A 146 17.53 -22.03 7.34
CA LEU A 146 16.85 -20.96 6.60
C LEU A 146 15.76 -21.56 5.71
N ALA A 147 14.53 -21.17 5.99
CA ALA A 147 13.36 -21.61 5.25
C ALA A 147 12.82 -20.45 4.40
N TYR A 148 12.53 -20.75 3.16
CA TYR A 148 11.94 -19.82 2.22
C TYR A 148 10.49 -20.20 1.97
N THR A 149 9.65 -19.19 1.78
CA THR A 149 8.25 -19.36 1.40
C THR A 149 8.01 -18.69 0.05
N SER A 150 6.97 -19.11 -0.64
CA SER A 150 6.61 -18.53 -1.93
C SER A 150 5.12 -18.68 -2.20
N SER A 151 4.55 -17.67 -2.82
CA SER A 151 3.18 -17.69 -3.34
C SER A 151 2.89 -18.90 -4.25
N LEU A 152 3.89 -19.36 -4.98
CA LEU A 152 3.74 -20.49 -5.90
C LEU A 152 3.75 -21.86 -5.20
N ARG A 153 4.21 -21.90 -3.96
CA ARG A 153 4.28 -23.13 -3.13
C ARG A 153 3.94 -22.79 -1.67
N PRO A 154 2.71 -22.35 -1.39
CA PRO A 154 2.32 -21.91 -0.04
C PRO A 154 2.46 -23.04 0.97
N GLY A 155 2.96 -22.71 2.16
CA GLY A 155 3.20 -23.65 3.24
C GLY A 155 4.39 -24.59 3.03
N GLY A 156 5.17 -24.42 1.97
CA GLY A 156 6.37 -25.22 1.69
C GLY A 156 7.63 -24.61 2.29
N ASN A 157 8.52 -25.43 2.83
CA ASN A 157 9.89 -25.03 3.12
C ASN A 157 10.71 -25.18 1.83
N LEU A 158 11.10 -24.06 1.23
CA LEU A 158 11.93 -24.01 0.05
C LEU A 158 13.38 -23.81 0.45
N THR A 159 14.29 -24.32 -0.38
CA THR A 159 15.72 -24.03 -0.32
C THR A 159 16.07 -22.97 -1.37
N LEU A 160 17.29 -22.44 -1.36
CA LEU A 160 17.76 -21.54 -2.43
C LEU A 160 17.75 -22.22 -3.81
N ASP A 161 18.02 -23.52 -3.87
CA ASP A 161 18.00 -24.29 -5.14
C ASP A 161 16.58 -24.36 -5.74
N ASP A 162 15.54 -24.28 -4.92
CA ASP A 162 14.15 -24.24 -5.38
C ASP A 162 13.78 -22.87 -5.99
N LEU A 163 14.57 -21.81 -5.73
CA LEU A 163 14.35 -20.45 -6.16
C LEU A 163 15.16 -20.12 -7.42
N ASP A 164 14.98 -20.90 -8.45
CA ASP A 164 15.65 -20.72 -9.73
C ASP A 164 15.03 -19.61 -10.60
N ASN A 165 15.65 -19.35 -11.74
CA ASN A 165 15.18 -18.33 -12.69
C ASN A 165 13.74 -18.58 -13.16
N SER A 166 13.33 -19.81 -13.29
CA SER A 166 11.97 -20.18 -13.72
C SER A 166 10.96 -19.86 -12.62
N HIS A 167 11.35 -20.02 -11.35
CA HIS A 167 10.54 -19.64 -10.22
C HIS A 167 10.30 -18.13 -10.19
N PHE A 168 11.35 -17.31 -10.34
CA PHE A 168 11.22 -15.85 -10.39
C PHE A 168 10.39 -15.38 -11.59
N ALA A 169 10.59 -15.97 -12.75
CA ALA A 169 9.77 -15.64 -13.93
C ALA A 169 8.28 -15.93 -13.69
N ARG A 170 7.96 -17.01 -13.03
CA ARG A 170 6.57 -17.34 -12.67
C ARG A 170 6.00 -16.35 -11.64
N LEU A 171 6.75 -15.96 -10.62
CA LEU A 171 6.31 -14.92 -9.68
C LEU A 171 5.96 -13.62 -10.41
N ALA A 172 6.81 -13.21 -11.35
CA ALA A 172 6.57 -12.01 -12.17
C ALA A 172 5.28 -12.11 -12.99
N VAL A 173 5.04 -13.25 -13.63
CA VAL A 173 3.84 -13.48 -14.46
C VAL A 173 2.56 -13.53 -13.62
N GLU A 174 2.61 -14.14 -12.45
CA GLU A 174 1.44 -14.27 -11.56
C GLU A 174 1.05 -12.96 -10.86
N SER A 175 1.95 -12.00 -10.79
CA SER A 175 1.69 -10.70 -10.16
C SER A 175 0.91 -9.78 -11.08
N GLU A 176 -0.12 -9.11 -10.53
CA GLU A 176 -0.81 -8.01 -11.20
C GLU A 176 -0.17 -6.66 -10.92
N PHE A 177 0.49 -6.54 -9.79
CA PHE A 177 1.03 -5.32 -9.28
C PHE A 177 2.27 -4.91 -10.06
N PRO A 178 2.25 -3.82 -10.85
CA PRO A 178 3.46 -3.31 -11.45
C PRO A 178 4.26 -2.57 -10.38
N GLY A 179 5.47 -2.99 -10.10
CA GLY A 179 6.33 -2.26 -9.19
C GLY A 179 6.68 -2.99 -7.91
N GLU A 180 6.01 -4.09 -7.60
CA GLU A 180 6.30 -4.81 -6.38
C GLU A 180 6.07 -6.26 -6.54
N ASN A 181 7.10 -7.01 -6.47
CA ASN A 181 6.86 -8.40 -6.62
C ASN A 181 7.63 -9.31 -5.77
N ILE A 182 8.50 -8.82 -4.99
CA ILE A 182 9.24 -9.74 -4.18
C ILE A 182 9.66 -8.94 -2.99
N PHE A 183 9.32 -9.49 -1.89
CA PHE A 183 10.37 -9.61 -0.93
C PHE A 183 11.49 -10.43 -1.56
N ILE A 184 12.23 -9.88 -2.51
CA ILE A 184 13.60 -10.23 -2.49
C ILE A 184 14.00 -9.73 -1.13
N THR A 185 13.94 -10.61 -0.22
CA THR A 185 14.67 -10.36 0.97
C THR A 185 16.09 -10.37 0.51
N ALA A 186 16.46 -9.29 -0.15
CA ALA A 186 17.84 -8.97 -0.15
C ALA A 186 18.32 -9.09 1.30
N THR A 187 17.40 -8.91 2.27
CA THR A 187 17.68 -9.14 3.68
C THR A 187 16.58 -9.96 4.34
N VAL A 188 16.96 -10.85 5.23
CA VAL A 188 16.05 -11.58 6.11
C VAL A 188 15.23 -10.58 6.92
N ALA A 189 13.95 -10.86 7.15
CA ALA A 189 13.05 -10.04 7.94
C ALA A 189 13.73 -9.54 9.23
N ASN A 190 13.71 -8.22 9.45
CA ASN A 190 14.45 -7.57 10.52
C ASN A 190 13.67 -7.61 11.85
N LEU A 191 13.44 -8.82 12.35
CA LEU A 191 12.91 -9.05 13.69
C LEU A 191 14.04 -8.99 14.73
N PRO A 192 13.73 -8.80 16.03
CA PRO A 192 14.73 -8.83 17.07
C PRO A 192 15.65 -10.06 16.99
N CYS A 193 16.96 -9.87 17.06
CA CYS A 193 17.95 -10.92 16.78
C CYS A 193 17.86 -12.14 17.70
N HIS A 194 17.22 -12.04 18.88
CA HIS A 194 16.95 -13.20 19.74
C HIS A 194 15.83 -14.10 19.18
N LEU A 195 15.01 -13.58 18.27
CA LEU A 195 13.91 -14.31 17.61
C LEU A 195 14.30 -14.75 16.20
N VAL A 196 15.01 -13.87 15.49
CA VAL A 196 15.50 -14.11 14.13
C VAL A 196 16.99 -13.77 14.08
N PRO A 197 17.88 -14.71 14.40
CA PRO A 197 19.32 -14.46 14.49
C PRO A 197 19.95 -13.90 13.23
N ASN A 198 19.34 -14.18 12.07
CA ASN A 198 19.83 -13.72 10.77
C ASN A 198 19.08 -12.49 10.24
N GLY A 199 18.29 -11.80 11.07
CA GLY A 199 17.56 -10.57 10.68
C GLY A 199 18.50 -9.56 10.02
N GLY A 200 18.07 -8.99 8.88
CA GLY A 200 18.86 -8.05 8.10
C GLY A 200 20.01 -8.66 7.27
N LYS A 201 20.27 -9.97 7.38
CA LYS A 201 21.28 -10.65 6.58
C LYS A 201 20.86 -10.74 5.12
N ARG A 202 21.78 -10.43 4.22
CA ARG A 202 21.57 -10.59 2.78
C ARG A 202 21.43 -12.06 2.41
N ILE A 203 20.45 -12.36 1.57
CA ILE A 203 20.12 -13.73 1.14
C ILE A 203 20.76 -14.08 -0.20
N PHE A 204 20.65 -13.18 -1.16
CA PHE A 204 21.15 -13.35 -2.50
C PHE A 204 22.48 -12.65 -2.68
N ASP A 205 23.38 -13.20 -3.46
CA ASP A 205 24.60 -12.49 -3.84
C ASP A 205 24.29 -11.39 -4.89
N SER A 206 25.32 -10.64 -5.26
CA SER A 206 25.15 -9.53 -6.19
C SER A 206 24.70 -9.99 -7.57
N GLU A 207 25.24 -11.10 -8.05
CA GLU A 207 24.94 -11.65 -9.37
C GLU A 207 23.48 -12.11 -9.44
N ASP A 208 22.98 -12.74 -8.40
CA ASP A 208 21.59 -13.19 -8.30
C ASP A 208 20.62 -12.02 -8.30
N ILE A 209 20.90 -10.94 -7.57
CA ILE A 209 20.04 -9.76 -7.53
C ILE A 209 19.94 -9.13 -8.92
N PHE A 210 21.05 -8.97 -9.64
CA PHE A 210 21.05 -8.47 -11.02
C PHE A 210 20.25 -9.38 -11.96
N LYS A 211 20.40 -10.70 -11.86
CA LYS A 211 19.62 -11.67 -12.64
C LYS A 211 18.14 -11.56 -12.36
N ILE A 212 17.75 -11.48 -11.09
CA ILE A 212 16.34 -11.43 -10.70
C ILE A 212 15.69 -10.15 -11.23
N VAL A 213 16.32 -8.98 -11.02
CA VAL A 213 15.82 -7.71 -11.56
C VAL A 213 15.65 -7.80 -13.08
N ASN A 214 16.64 -8.34 -13.78
CA ASN A 214 16.59 -8.50 -15.22
C ASN A 214 15.44 -9.43 -15.68
N ILE A 215 15.18 -10.52 -14.97
CA ILE A 215 14.04 -11.42 -15.27
C ILE A 215 12.72 -10.66 -15.26
N PHE A 216 12.49 -9.82 -14.24
CA PHE A 216 11.27 -9.02 -14.15
C PHE A 216 11.17 -8.01 -15.29
N HIS A 217 12.25 -7.28 -15.56
CA HIS A 217 12.29 -6.29 -16.63
C HIS A 217 12.08 -6.90 -18.02
N LEU A 218 12.66 -8.07 -18.29
CA LEU A 218 12.44 -8.79 -19.54
C LEU A 218 10.98 -9.22 -19.74
N LEU A 219 10.24 -9.39 -18.67
CA LEU A 219 8.80 -9.70 -18.67
C LEU A 219 7.92 -8.44 -18.64
N GLY A 220 8.52 -7.24 -18.74
CA GLY A 220 7.80 -5.97 -18.69
C GLY A 220 7.23 -5.65 -17.29
N LYS A 221 7.78 -6.25 -16.24
CA LYS A 221 7.38 -6.04 -14.85
C LYS A 221 8.42 -5.23 -14.11
N LYS A 222 7.97 -4.33 -13.25
CA LYS A 222 8.82 -3.71 -12.25
C LYS A 222 9.03 -4.67 -11.08
N ILE A 223 10.05 -4.42 -10.28
CA ILE A 223 10.39 -5.22 -9.11
C ILE A 223 10.60 -4.35 -7.88
N GLY A 224 9.95 -4.71 -6.79
CA GLY A 224 10.20 -4.16 -5.46
C GLY A 224 10.87 -5.17 -4.54
N ALA A 225 11.54 -4.68 -3.53
CA ALA A 225 12.23 -5.52 -2.56
C ALA A 225 12.05 -5.03 -1.12
N HIS A 226 11.78 -5.98 -0.21
CA HIS A 226 12.06 -5.77 1.21
C HIS A 226 13.57 -5.72 1.39
N ILE A 227 14.13 -4.58 1.76
CA ILE A 227 15.56 -4.41 1.81
C ILE A 227 15.98 -3.42 2.88
N GLU A 228 17.02 -3.76 3.62
CA GLU A 228 17.57 -2.98 4.70
C GLU A 228 19.11 -2.96 4.65
N GLY A 229 19.67 -1.90 5.20
CA GLY A 229 21.10 -1.68 5.24
C GLY A 229 21.66 -1.03 3.97
N ALA A 230 22.51 -0.01 4.16
CA ALA A 230 23.01 0.82 3.07
C ALA A 230 23.63 0.01 1.92
N ASP A 231 24.47 -0.98 2.23
CA ASP A 231 25.17 -1.78 1.19
C ASP A 231 24.19 -2.63 0.36
N ASN A 232 23.15 -3.15 0.99
CA ASN A 232 22.12 -3.95 0.30
C ASN A 232 21.24 -3.07 -0.56
N ILE A 233 20.84 -1.90 -0.03
CA ILE A 233 20.08 -0.89 -0.76
C ILE A 233 20.86 -0.42 -1.98
N GLN A 234 22.16 -0.13 -1.82
CA GLN A 234 23.00 0.26 -2.95
C GLN A 234 23.04 -0.82 -4.03
N LEU A 235 23.20 -2.07 -3.63
CA LEU A 235 23.22 -3.18 -4.56
C LEU A 235 21.92 -3.29 -5.37
N PHE A 236 20.76 -3.09 -4.73
CA PHE A 236 19.47 -3.10 -5.42
C PHE A 236 19.30 -1.90 -6.36
N ILE A 237 19.79 -0.73 -5.95
CA ILE A 237 19.85 0.48 -6.79
C ILE A 237 20.73 0.24 -8.02
N ASP A 238 21.90 -0.39 -7.83
CA ASP A 238 22.86 -0.69 -8.91
C ASP A 238 22.27 -1.71 -9.90
N ALA A 239 21.53 -2.70 -9.39
CA ALA A 239 20.84 -3.68 -10.22
C ALA A 239 19.65 -3.10 -10.99
N GLY A 240 19.23 -1.86 -10.70
CA GLY A 240 18.11 -1.21 -11.37
C GLY A 240 16.74 -1.63 -10.81
N GLY A 241 16.66 -2.00 -9.54
CA GLY A 241 15.37 -2.25 -8.88
C GLY A 241 14.46 -1.02 -8.92
N ASP A 242 13.17 -1.20 -8.80
CA ASP A 242 12.18 -0.13 -9.04
C ASP A 242 11.58 0.44 -7.75
N VAL A 243 11.37 -0.40 -6.74
CA VAL A 243 10.74 0.01 -5.48
C VAL A 243 11.51 -0.56 -4.28
N VAL A 244 11.99 0.31 -3.42
CA VAL A 244 12.59 -0.06 -2.13
C VAL A 244 11.47 -0.08 -1.09
N HIS A 245 11.23 -1.25 -0.49
CA HIS A 245 10.34 -1.35 0.67
C HIS A 245 11.14 -1.30 1.96
N HIS A 246 10.59 -0.60 2.94
CA HIS A 246 11.24 -0.28 4.22
C HIS A 246 12.47 0.62 4.02
N GLY A 247 13.52 0.14 3.38
CA GLY A 247 14.69 0.95 3.06
C GLY A 247 15.44 1.49 4.27
N HIS A 248 15.30 0.83 5.45
CA HIS A 248 15.97 1.27 6.65
C HIS A 248 17.48 1.22 6.48
N GLY A 249 18.16 2.30 6.90
CA GLY A 249 19.60 2.45 6.76
C GLY A 249 20.05 3.07 5.43
N ALA A 250 19.13 3.48 4.56
CA ALA A 250 19.47 4.29 3.39
C ALA A 250 20.05 5.65 3.82
N ASN A 251 21.04 6.13 3.08
CA ASN A 251 21.63 7.45 3.28
C ASN A 251 21.20 8.45 2.20
N THR A 252 21.48 9.72 2.42
CA THR A 252 21.06 10.81 1.52
C THR A 252 21.60 10.61 0.08
N GLY A 253 22.85 10.15 -0.08
CA GLY A 253 23.40 9.87 -1.42
C GLY A 253 22.62 8.79 -2.17
N GLN A 254 22.13 7.79 -1.45
CA GLN A 254 21.27 6.75 -2.03
C GLN A 254 19.89 7.28 -2.39
N PHE A 255 19.30 8.15 -1.56
CA PHE A 255 18.04 8.81 -1.93
C PHE A 255 18.20 9.68 -3.18
N ASP A 256 19.29 10.43 -3.30
CA ASP A 256 19.60 11.22 -4.51
C ASP A 256 19.72 10.31 -5.75
N GLU A 257 20.34 9.15 -5.59
CA GLU A 257 20.46 8.18 -6.66
C GLU A 257 19.12 7.51 -7.03
N MET A 258 18.32 7.14 -6.02
CA MET A 258 16.96 6.62 -6.22
C MET A 258 16.10 7.62 -7.00
N ALA A 259 16.10 8.90 -6.59
CA ALA A 259 15.38 9.95 -7.30
C ALA A 259 15.80 10.06 -8.76
N ARG A 260 17.11 10.06 -9.02
CA ARG A 260 17.68 10.16 -10.38
C ARG A 260 17.36 8.95 -11.26
N LYS A 261 17.23 7.76 -10.67
CA LYS A 261 16.89 6.51 -11.35
C LYS A 261 15.37 6.21 -11.35
N ASN A 262 14.54 7.09 -10.80
CA ASN A 262 13.10 6.89 -10.60
C ASN A 262 12.77 5.66 -9.75
N ILE A 263 13.59 5.34 -8.78
CA ILE A 263 13.33 4.29 -7.80
C ILE A 263 12.51 4.89 -6.67
N SER A 264 11.39 4.26 -6.34
CA SER A 264 10.47 4.72 -5.32
C SER A 264 10.76 4.12 -3.95
N LEU A 265 10.24 4.76 -2.89
CA LEU A 265 10.29 4.27 -1.51
C LEU A 265 8.87 4.00 -1.00
N VAL A 266 8.63 2.81 -0.49
CA VAL A 266 7.48 2.50 0.36
C VAL A 266 7.96 2.43 1.80
N ALA A 267 7.71 3.49 2.54
CA ALA A 267 8.09 3.57 3.95
C ALA A 267 7.04 2.92 4.84
N THR A 268 7.49 2.22 5.86
CA THR A 268 6.65 1.54 6.84
C THR A 268 7.04 2.00 8.26
N PRO A 269 6.55 3.17 8.71
CA PRO A 269 6.98 3.78 9.98
C PRO A 269 6.65 2.95 11.21
N HIS A 270 5.71 2.03 11.11
CA HIS A 270 5.41 1.09 12.18
C HIS A 270 6.25 -0.19 12.07
N GLY A 271 6.70 -0.48 10.85
CA GLY A 271 7.50 -1.63 10.49
C GLY A 271 6.75 -2.96 10.63
N GLY A 272 6.54 -3.68 9.56
CA GLY A 272 6.18 -5.09 9.61
C GLY A 272 7.27 -5.91 10.29
N THR A 273 8.47 -5.37 10.30
CA THR A 273 9.64 -5.86 11.04
C THR A 273 9.98 -4.83 12.08
N SER A 274 9.48 -5.02 13.27
CA SER A 274 9.40 -4.02 14.33
C SER A 274 10.73 -3.48 14.88
N SER A 275 11.88 -4.03 14.46
CA SER A 275 13.17 -3.65 15.00
C SER A 275 13.78 -2.38 14.41
N SER A 276 13.36 -1.95 13.24
CA SER A 276 13.92 -0.79 12.55
C SER A 276 12.89 -0.11 11.62
N PRO A 277 11.86 0.53 12.18
CA PRO A 277 10.89 1.27 11.37
C PRO A 277 11.55 2.51 10.75
N ASN A 278 11.03 2.98 9.62
CA ASN A 278 11.43 4.26 9.06
C ASN A 278 11.11 5.39 10.04
N THR A 279 12.10 6.21 10.33
CA THR A 279 11.89 7.42 11.12
C THR A 279 11.26 8.53 10.28
N PRO A 280 10.59 9.52 10.90
CA PRO A 280 10.11 10.69 10.17
C PRO A 280 11.23 11.45 9.43
N GLU A 281 12.46 11.41 9.94
CA GLU A 281 13.62 12.04 9.32
C GLU A 281 14.06 11.28 8.06
N ASP A 282 14.07 9.94 8.07
CA ASP A 282 14.38 9.14 6.89
C ASP A 282 13.41 9.47 5.74
N ILE A 283 12.12 9.56 6.06
CA ILE A 283 11.07 9.88 5.07
C ILE A 283 11.23 11.33 4.57
N TYR A 284 11.56 12.26 5.45
CA TYR A 284 11.86 13.64 5.07
C TYR A 284 13.05 13.74 4.12
N ASN A 285 14.12 13.01 4.40
CA ASN A 285 15.33 12.98 3.56
C ASN A 285 15.03 12.40 2.18
N ALA A 286 14.28 11.30 2.11
CA ALA A 286 13.85 10.71 0.84
C ALA A 286 13.02 11.69 -0.01
N LEU A 287 12.02 12.33 0.59
CA LEU A 287 11.19 13.35 -0.07
C LEU A 287 12.02 14.55 -0.53
N SER A 288 12.94 15.02 0.31
CA SER A 288 13.79 16.18 0.01
C SER A 288 14.76 15.91 -1.14
N SER A 289 15.18 14.66 -1.30
CA SER A 289 15.97 14.20 -2.46
C SER A 289 15.12 14.01 -3.73
N GLY A 290 13.80 14.13 -3.64
CA GLY A 290 12.88 13.96 -4.76
C GLY A 290 12.43 12.52 -5.02
N VAL A 291 12.65 11.60 -4.07
CA VAL A 291 12.16 10.22 -4.16
C VAL A 291 10.63 10.21 -4.05
N ILE A 292 9.96 9.54 -4.98
CA ILE A 292 8.53 9.27 -4.84
C ILE A 292 8.36 8.33 -3.65
N THR A 293 7.77 8.87 -2.59
CA THR A 293 7.65 8.17 -1.31
C THR A 293 6.18 7.97 -0.95
N ALA A 294 5.79 6.76 -0.60
CA ALA A 294 4.52 6.43 0.02
C ALA A 294 4.73 5.92 1.45
N ILE A 295 3.68 6.04 2.27
CA ILE A 295 3.60 5.38 3.56
C ILE A 295 2.58 4.26 3.45
N ALA A 296 2.94 3.09 3.97
CA ALA A 296 2.08 1.92 4.02
C ALA A 296 2.02 1.32 5.43
N THR A 297 1.01 0.50 5.68
CA THR A 297 0.82 -0.10 7.01
C THR A 297 1.71 -1.30 7.23
N ASP A 298 2.05 -2.02 6.18
CA ASP A 298 2.67 -3.36 6.27
C ASP A 298 1.85 -4.24 7.23
N SER A 299 0.53 -4.15 7.11
CA SER A 299 -0.39 -4.78 8.04
C SER A 299 -0.32 -6.29 7.95
N TYR A 300 -0.07 -6.92 9.07
CA TYR A 300 -0.11 -8.35 9.30
C TYR A 300 -0.59 -8.67 10.71
N LEU A 301 -0.83 -9.94 10.97
CA LEU A 301 -1.69 -10.36 12.05
C LEU A 301 -0.98 -10.93 13.29
N PRO A 302 -1.67 -10.82 14.44
CA PRO A 302 -1.18 -11.19 15.77
C PRO A 302 -0.76 -12.64 15.93
N VAL A 303 -1.39 -13.56 15.26
CA VAL A 303 -1.17 -14.99 15.51
C VAL A 303 0.20 -15.42 15.09
N HIS A 304 0.71 -14.87 14.00
CA HIS A 304 2.10 -15.09 13.63
C HIS A 304 3.03 -14.62 14.76
N ALA A 305 2.78 -13.43 15.27
CA ALA A 305 3.54 -12.90 16.40
C ALA A 305 3.49 -13.84 17.60
N LYS A 306 2.31 -14.31 17.99
CA LYS A 306 2.16 -15.28 19.10
C LYS A 306 2.83 -16.63 18.84
N ALA A 307 2.69 -17.16 17.62
CA ALA A 307 3.29 -18.44 17.25
C ALA A 307 4.81 -18.44 17.34
N VAL A 308 5.45 -17.25 17.18
CA VAL A 308 6.89 -17.07 17.31
C VAL A 308 7.31 -16.37 18.61
N GLY A 309 6.41 -16.23 19.58
CA GLY A 309 6.70 -15.66 20.89
C GLY A 309 6.81 -14.13 20.91
N LEU A 310 6.15 -13.45 20.00
CA LEU A 310 6.15 -11.98 19.88
C LEU A 310 4.87 -11.37 20.50
N ASP A 311 4.52 -11.80 21.71
CA ASP A 311 3.27 -11.37 22.38
C ASP A 311 3.16 -9.84 22.57
N ASP A 312 4.27 -9.13 22.59
CA ASP A 312 4.36 -7.68 22.78
C ASP A 312 4.25 -6.89 21.47
N ILE A 313 4.25 -7.51 20.30
CA ILE A 313 4.09 -6.80 19.04
C ILE A 313 2.66 -6.31 18.89
N LYS A 314 2.53 -4.99 18.92
CA LYS A 314 1.26 -4.33 18.68
C LYS A 314 0.89 -4.42 17.20
N MET A 315 -0.16 -5.13 16.93
CA MET A 315 -0.68 -5.29 15.60
C MET A 315 -1.31 -4.03 15.06
N VAL A 316 -1.07 -3.80 13.80
CA VAL A 316 -1.71 -2.73 13.05
C VAL A 316 -2.58 -3.31 11.95
N GLY A 317 -3.71 -2.66 11.75
CA GLY A 317 -4.64 -2.97 10.68
C GLY A 317 -5.05 -1.69 9.94
N PRO A 318 -5.96 -1.79 8.97
CA PRO A 318 -6.43 -0.65 8.18
C PRO A 318 -6.88 0.54 9.02
N LYS A 319 -7.53 0.29 10.17
CA LYS A 319 -8.01 1.33 11.12
C LYS A 319 -6.89 2.15 11.77
N ASP A 320 -5.65 1.67 11.72
CA ASP A 320 -4.51 2.34 12.33
C ASP A 320 -3.69 3.15 11.32
N PHE A 321 -4.04 3.10 10.03
CA PHE A 321 -3.28 3.74 8.95
C PHE A 321 -2.98 5.22 9.22
N LEU A 322 -4.01 6.00 9.58
CA LEU A 322 -3.82 7.42 9.86
C LEU A 322 -2.98 7.67 11.12
N LYS A 323 -3.06 6.79 12.12
CA LYS A 323 -2.23 6.87 13.34
C LYS A 323 -0.77 6.60 13.04
N ILE A 324 -0.50 5.65 12.13
CA ILE A 324 0.85 5.32 11.66
C ILE A 324 1.49 6.51 10.96
N CYS A 325 0.71 7.23 10.14
CA CYS A 325 1.19 8.39 9.41
C CYS A 325 1.49 9.61 10.30
N LYS A 326 0.82 9.71 11.46
CA LYS A 326 0.80 10.95 12.27
C LYS A 326 2.20 11.47 12.66
N PRO A 327 3.11 10.68 13.24
CA PRO A 327 4.42 11.20 13.63
C PRO A 327 5.21 11.76 12.46
N THR A 328 5.12 11.10 11.30
CA THR A 328 5.78 11.54 10.08
C THR A 328 5.18 12.82 9.54
N PHE A 329 3.87 12.92 9.43
CA PHE A 329 3.20 14.11 8.90
C PHE A 329 3.40 15.33 9.79
N GLU A 330 3.38 15.16 11.11
CA GLU A 330 3.69 16.24 12.06
C GLU A 330 5.14 16.74 11.87
N TYR A 331 6.09 15.80 11.74
CA TYR A 331 7.50 16.13 11.50
C TYR A 331 7.67 16.87 10.17
N LEU A 332 7.15 16.34 9.08
CA LEU A 332 7.23 16.92 7.74
C LEU A 332 6.63 18.33 7.70
N ASN A 333 5.43 18.49 8.24
CA ASN A 333 4.75 19.79 8.27
C ASN A 333 5.53 20.84 9.09
N LYS A 334 6.13 20.41 10.21
CA LYS A 334 7.02 21.26 11.01
C LYS A 334 8.27 21.71 10.24
N HIS A 335 8.73 20.89 9.28
CA HIS A 335 9.88 21.19 8.41
C HIS A 335 9.49 21.82 7.08
N GLY A 336 8.26 22.35 6.98
CA GLY A 336 7.82 23.15 5.84
C GLY A 336 7.18 22.39 4.69
N VAL A 337 6.99 21.06 4.81
CA VAL A 337 6.24 20.29 3.80
C VAL A 337 4.75 20.62 3.94
N ALA A 338 4.10 20.97 2.84
CA ALA A 338 2.69 21.28 2.84
C ALA A 338 1.83 20.07 3.22
N LYS A 339 0.71 20.28 3.94
CA LYS A 339 -0.21 19.22 4.33
C LYS A 339 -0.69 18.37 3.14
N ALA A 340 -0.97 19.02 2.01
CA ALA A 340 -1.36 18.34 0.78
C ALA A 340 -0.26 17.39 0.28
N ASP A 341 1.02 17.79 0.34
CA ASP A 341 2.14 16.96 -0.09
C ASP A 341 2.36 15.77 0.86
N CYS A 342 2.11 15.94 2.16
CA CYS A 342 2.07 14.81 3.09
C CYS A 342 0.95 13.82 2.71
N LEU A 343 -0.26 14.31 2.42
CA LEU A 343 -1.39 13.45 2.03
C LEU A 343 -1.18 12.73 0.70
N LYS A 344 -0.35 13.25 -0.21
CA LYS A 344 0.03 12.53 -1.43
C LYS A 344 0.70 11.19 -1.15
N MET A 345 1.41 11.05 -0.04
CA MET A 345 2.08 9.78 0.31
C MET A 345 1.11 8.62 0.57
N ILE A 346 -0.13 8.92 0.91
CA ILE A 346 -1.20 7.93 1.16
C ILE A 346 -2.34 8.04 0.13
N THR A 347 -2.10 8.70 -1.00
CA THR A 347 -3.02 8.84 -2.12
C THR A 347 -2.27 8.76 -3.45
N MET A 348 -1.86 9.88 -4.01
CA MET A 348 -1.30 9.99 -5.36
C MET A 348 0.06 9.29 -5.50
N ASN A 349 0.99 9.45 -4.56
CA ASN A 349 2.30 8.80 -4.62
C ASN A 349 2.16 7.28 -4.51
N ALA A 350 1.32 6.81 -3.59
CA ALA A 350 1.03 5.38 -3.45
C ALA A 350 0.39 4.82 -4.73
N ALA A 351 -0.55 5.54 -5.35
CA ALA A 351 -1.13 5.17 -6.64
C ALA A 351 -0.07 5.12 -7.74
N GLN A 352 0.87 6.07 -7.77
CA GLN A 352 1.97 6.12 -8.74
C GLN A 352 2.93 4.94 -8.59
N ILE A 353 3.30 4.58 -7.38
CA ILE A 353 4.13 3.39 -7.11
C ILE A 353 3.43 2.13 -7.62
N MET A 354 2.11 2.05 -7.45
CA MET A 354 1.28 0.96 -7.95
C MET A 354 1.02 1.00 -9.47
N GLY A 355 1.44 2.05 -10.17
CA GLY A 355 1.16 2.24 -11.60
C GLY A 355 -0.31 2.52 -11.89
N LEU A 356 -1.03 3.12 -10.93
CA LEU A 356 -2.46 3.44 -11.01
C LEU A 356 -2.73 4.95 -11.04
N GLU A 357 -1.71 5.78 -11.16
CA GLU A 357 -1.83 7.23 -11.10
C GLU A 357 -2.71 7.83 -12.20
N ALA A 358 -2.86 7.14 -13.32
CA ALA A 358 -3.78 7.54 -14.39
C ALA A 358 -5.25 7.32 -14.02
N GLU A 359 -5.53 6.42 -13.08
CA GLU A 359 -6.88 5.99 -12.73
C GLU A 359 -7.38 6.55 -11.40
N ILE A 360 -6.50 6.65 -10.38
CA ILE A 360 -6.86 6.99 -9.00
C ILE A 360 -5.84 7.94 -8.35
N GLY A 361 -6.01 8.22 -7.06
CA GLY A 361 -5.06 8.96 -6.22
C GLY A 361 -5.21 10.48 -6.28
N SER A 362 -6.04 11.00 -7.18
CA SER A 362 -6.42 12.43 -7.21
C SER A 362 -7.86 12.62 -7.69
N ILE A 363 -8.49 13.74 -7.30
CA ILE A 363 -9.80 14.15 -7.85
C ILE A 363 -9.53 14.94 -9.11
N THR A 364 -9.46 14.21 -10.24
CA THR A 364 -9.14 14.77 -11.55
C THR A 364 -10.10 14.18 -12.58
N LYS A 365 -10.48 15.00 -13.55
CA LYS A 365 -11.35 14.58 -14.64
C LYS A 365 -10.81 13.34 -15.34
N LEU A 366 -11.69 12.40 -15.66
CA LEU A 366 -11.47 11.09 -16.27
C LEU A 366 -10.88 10.02 -15.33
N LYS A 367 -10.55 10.33 -14.09
CA LYS A 367 -10.20 9.33 -13.10
C LYS A 367 -11.43 8.70 -12.46
N ARG A 368 -11.25 7.55 -11.88
CA ARG A 368 -12.28 6.84 -11.12
C ARG A 368 -12.74 7.69 -9.93
N ALA A 369 -14.01 7.65 -9.66
CA ALA A 369 -14.58 8.36 -8.52
C ALA A 369 -14.41 7.53 -7.24
N ASP A 370 -13.16 7.37 -6.82
CA ASP A 370 -12.75 6.79 -5.55
C ASP A 370 -12.48 7.96 -4.59
N ILE A 371 -13.48 8.31 -3.77
CA ILE A 371 -13.51 9.57 -3.01
C ILE A 371 -13.92 9.30 -1.57
N ILE A 372 -13.34 10.04 -0.63
CA ILE A 372 -13.79 10.07 0.77
C ILE A 372 -14.23 11.47 1.17
N LEU A 373 -15.24 11.51 2.04
CA LEU A 373 -15.71 12.73 2.68
C LEU A 373 -15.39 12.65 4.19
N CYS A 374 -14.71 13.66 4.72
CA CYS A 374 -14.16 13.65 6.07
C CYS A 374 -14.53 14.92 6.85
N LYS A 375 -14.62 14.83 8.19
CA LYS A 375 -14.82 15.97 9.10
C LYS A 375 -13.63 16.92 9.21
N GLY A 376 -12.56 16.70 8.48
CA GLY A 376 -11.34 17.50 8.45
C GLY A 376 -10.29 16.82 7.60
N LEU A 377 -9.04 17.30 7.63
CA LEU A 377 -7.92 16.66 6.95
C LEU A 377 -7.45 15.43 7.74
N PRO A 378 -7.45 14.23 7.12
CA PRO A 378 -6.90 13.04 7.76
C PRO A 378 -5.48 13.27 8.26
N VAL A 379 -5.13 12.64 9.35
CA VAL A 379 -3.86 12.72 10.06
C VAL A 379 -3.63 14.04 10.80
N PHE A 380 -4.03 15.18 10.22
CA PHE A 380 -3.84 16.52 10.81
C PHE A 380 -4.94 16.90 11.80
N ASP A 381 -6.19 16.68 11.42
CA ASP A 381 -7.34 17.08 12.23
C ASP A 381 -7.90 15.87 13.01
N PHE A 382 -7.69 14.64 12.50
CA PHE A 382 -8.14 13.40 13.14
C PHE A 382 -7.27 12.20 12.72
N THR A 383 -7.31 11.13 13.52
CA THR A 383 -6.67 9.83 13.21
C THR A 383 -7.59 8.63 13.47
N ASP A 384 -8.82 8.88 13.86
CA ASP A 384 -9.85 7.85 14.03
C ASP A 384 -10.59 7.62 12.71
N THR A 385 -11.22 6.47 12.58
CA THR A 385 -12.02 6.16 11.39
C THR A 385 -13.42 6.78 11.43
N GLU A 386 -13.88 7.24 12.60
CA GLU A 386 -15.22 7.81 12.79
C GLU A 386 -15.38 9.17 12.11
N SER A 387 -14.28 9.86 11.85
CA SER A 387 -14.25 11.14 11.16
C SER A 387 -14.30 11.00 9.63
N ILE A 388 -14.21 9.77 9.10
CA ILE A 388 -14.48 9.44 7.70
C ILE A 388 -15.98 9.16 7.58
N ILE A 389 -16.71 10.05 6.92
CA ILE A 389 -18.18 10.04 6.88
C ILE A 389 -18.71 9.21 5.73
N THR A 390 -18.15 9.39 4.54
CA THR A 390 -18.62 8.69 3.34
C THR A 390 -17.43 8.17 2.57
N VAL A 391 -17.55 6.95 2.04
CA VAL A 391 -16.60 6.37 1.10
C VAL A 391 -17.34 6.04 -0.18
N ILE A 392 -16.86 6.63 -1.25
CA ILE A 392 -17.36 6.44 -2.61
C ILE A 392 -16.32 5.62 -3.36
N LYS A 393 -16.76 4.55 -4.00
CA LYS A 393 -15.93 3.66 -4.78
C LYS A 393 -16.55 3.45 -6.16
N ASP A 394 -15.79 3.73 -7.22
CA ASP A 394 -16.30 3.70 -8.57
C ASP A 394 -17.61 4.50 -8.76
N GLY A 395 -17.71 5.63 -8.05
CA GLY A 395 -18.87 6.51 -8.11
C GLY A 395 -20.10 6.06 -7.33
N LEU A 396 -20.02 4.94 -6.60
CA LEU A 396 -21.08 4.44 -5.74
C LEU A 396 -20.76 4.68 -4.27
N ILE A 397 -21.76 5.04 -3.48
CA ILE A 397 -21.61 5.17 -2.03
C ILE A 397 -21.56 3.77 -1.43
N GLU A 398 -20.36 3.31 -1.07
CA GLU A 398 -20.16 1.98 -0.50
C GLU A 398 -20.17 1.99 1.04
N PHE A 399 -19.94 3.15 1.63
CA PHE A 399 -20.00 3.31 3.07
C PHE A 399 -20.44 4.72 3.44
N ASN A 400 -21.35 4.85 4.39
CA ASN A 400 -21.85 6.13 4.88
C ASN A 400 -22.17 6.03 6.38
N ARG A 401 -21.68 6.99 7.16
CA ARG A 401 -21.99 7.17 8.59
C ARG A 401 -23.08 8.22 8.75
N CYS A 402 -24.29 7.86 8.44
CA CYS A 402 -25.47 8.72 8.71
C CYS A 402 -25.94 8.58 10.13
#